data_7f7de830a0104a6c7b6c232a863452f1
#
_entry.id   7f7de830a0104a6c7b6c232a863452f1
#
_cell.length_a   1.000
_cell.length_b   1.000
_cell.length_c   1.000
_cell.angle_alpha   90.00
_cell.angle_beta   90.00
_cell.angle_gamma   90.00
#
_symmetry.space_group_name_H-M   'P 1'
#
loop_
_entity.id
_entity.type
_entity.pdbx_description
1 polymer ?
#
loop_
_entity_poly.entity_id
_entity_poly.type
_entity_poly.pdbx_seq_one_letter_code
_entity_poly.pdbx_strand_id
1 'polypeptide(L)'
;MVLGKIRAQNVKDGMSGSIKRKASKEELIMPYSLDSKKVARATKEWLEKRGVTCSNIAELTYFLQKDYIPGLKMEQCLESVEAVLAKREVQNAVLTGIQLDILAEEGKLMSPLQEMVENDESLYGCDEILALSIVNVYGSIGFTNFGYIDKMKPGILTKLNDKHGEHKHTFLDDIVGAIAASASSRIAHRKQEEVESKGE
;
A
#
# COMPACT_ATOMS: atom_id res chain seq x y z
N MET A 1 42.66 -28.41 14.13
CA MET A 1 43.19 -29.76 14.03
C MET A 1 42.02 -30.69 14.29
N VAL A 2 41.39 -31.37 13.33
CA VAL A 2 41.81 -32.35 12.34
C VAL A 2 40.88 -32.23 11.11
N LEU A 3 41.50 -32.10 9.94
CA LEU A 3 40.89 -32.22 8.60
C LEU A 3 40.70 -33.71 8.27
N GLY A 4 39.45 -34.08 7.92
CA GLY A 4 39.14 -35.40 7.35
C GLY A 4 38.80 -35.28 5.87
N LYS A 5 39.78 -35.64 5.01
CA LYS A 5 39.63 -35.84 3.58
C LYS A 5 38.80 -37.09 3.32
N ILE A 6 37.73 -36.99 2.48
CA ILE A 6 37.12 -38.16 1.82
C ILE A 6 37.35 -38.05 0.34
N ARG A 7 38.00 -39.14 -0.16
CA ARG A 7 38.42 -39.40 -1.53
C ARG A 7 37.26 -39.61 -2.49
N ALA A 8 37.41 -39.05 -3.67
CA ALA A 8 36.64 -39.40 -4.83
C ALA A 8 37.01 -40.82 -5.30
N GLN A 9 36.02 -41.62 -5.63
CA GLN A 9 36.20 -42.87 -6.34
C GLN A 9 35.33 -42.86 -7.61
N ASN A 10 36.01 -42.83 -8.76
CA ASN A 10 35.44 -43.00 -10.09
C ASN A 10 34.88 -44.41 -10.25
N VAL A 11 33.63 -44.50 -10.70
CA VAL A 11 33.16 -45.67 -11.44
C VAL A 11 32.57 -45.16 -12.76
N LYS A 12 33.33 -45.43 -13.87
CA LYS A 12 32.78 -45.39 -15.22
C LYS A 12 32.06 -46.73 -15.42
N ASP A 13 30.80 -46.65 -15.85
CA ASP A 13 30.30 -47.61 -16.85
C ASP A 13 29.06 -47.02 -17.54
N GLY A 14 29.10 -47.09 -18.86
CA GLY A 14 28.13 -46.48 -19.74
C GLY A 14 26.84 -47.24 -19.84
N MET A 15 25.80 -46.52 -20.18
CA MET A 15 24.75 -46.94 -21.13
C MET A 15 23.99 -45.71 -21.62
N SER A 16 24.11 -45.51 -22.93
CA SER A 16 23.30 -44.61 -23.75
C SER A 16 21.82 -44.96 -23.57
N GLY A 17 21.09 -44.04 -23.00
CA GLY A 17 19.63 -44.05 -22.92
C GLY A 17 19.15 -42.61 -22.88
N SER A 18 18.80 -42.07 -24.05
CA SER A 18 18.18 -40.76 -24.19
C SER A 18 16.80 -40.76 -23.49
N ILE A 19 16.76 -40.46 -22.22
CA ILE A 19 15.53 -40.14 -21.51
C ILE A 19 15.28 -38.65 -21.75
N LYS A 20 14.48 -38.35 -22.79
CA LYS A 20 13.80 -37.09 -22.93
C LYS A 20 12.89 -36.94 -21.69
N ARG A 21 13.37 -36.32 -20.64
CA ARG A 21 12.49 -35.80 -19.57
C ARG A 21 11.60 -34.75 -20.22
N LYS A 22 10.35 -35.15 -20.56
CA LYS A 22 9.25 -34.20 -20.65
C LYS A 22 9.19 -33.53 -19.28
N ALA A 23 9.67 -32.28 -19.20
CA ALA A 23 9.29 -31.42 -18.10
C ALA A 23 7.78 -31.26 -18.21
N SER A 24 7.03 -32.02 -17.40
CA SER A 24 5.67 -31.67 -17.09
C SER A 24 5.70 -30.25 -16.56
N LYS A 25 4.98 -29.32 -17.19
CA LYS A 25 4.56 -28.09 -16.55
C LYS A 25 3.74 -28.53 -15.31
N GLU A 26 4.42 -28.76 -14.20
CA GLU A 26 3.76 -28.67 -12.92
C GLU A 26 3.32 -27.21 -12.85
N GLU A 27 2.03 -26.97 -13.05
CA GLU A 27 1.41 -25.73 -12.67
C GLU A 27 1.85 -25.49 -11.22
N LEU A 28 2.55 -24.38 -10.99
CA LEU A 28 2.88 -23.91 -9.66
C LEU A 28 1.53 -23.56 -9.00
N ILE A 29 0.84 -24.57 -8.49
CA ILE A 29 -0.41 -24.36 -7.76
C ILE A 29 0.00 -23.67 -6.48
N MET A 30 -0.23 -22.36 -6.44
CA MET A 30 -0.11 -21.60 -5.20
C MET A 30 -1.06 -22.27 -4.18
N PRO A 31 -0.56 -22.79 -3.07
CA PRO A 31 -1.36 -23.60 -2.14
C PRO A 31 -2.52 -22.81 -1.51
N TYR A 32 -2.49 -21.47 -1.62
CA TYR A 32 -3.54 -20.57 -1.16
C TYR A 32 -3.68 -19.40 -2.13
N SER A 33 -4.88 -19.19 -2.66
CA SER A 33 -5.21 -18.04 -3.51
C SER A 33 -6.46 -17.36 -2.97
N LEU A 34 -6.32 -16.11 -2.56
CA LEU A 34 -7.44 -15.27 -2.16
C LEU A 34 -8.02 -14.56 -3.38
N ASP A 35 -9.34 -14.59 -3.53
CA ASP A 35 -10.05 -13.91 -4.61
C ASP A 35 -9.77 -12.40 -4.61
N SER A 36 -9.15 -11.92 -5.70
CA SER A 36 -8.77 -10.52 -5.85
C SER A 36 -9.97 -9.57 -5.82
N LYS A 37 -11.13 -9.99 -6.36
CA LYS A 37 -12.35 -9.19 -6.33
C LYS A 37 -12.91 -9.06 -4.91
N LYS A 38 -12.81 -10.13 -4.12
CA LYS A 38 -13.20 -10.11 -2.70
C LYS A 38 -12.36 -9.12 -1.91
N VAL A 39 -11.05 -9.11 -2.11
CA VAL A 39 -10.14 -8.18 -1.40
C VAL A 39 -10.39 -6.73 -1.82
N ALA A 40 -10.50 -6.45 -3.12
CA ALA A 40 -10.77 -5.11 -3.62
C ALA A 40 -12.11 -4.55 -3.09
N ARG A 41 -13.15 -5.38 -3.06
CA ARG A 41 -14.45 -5.00 -2.50
C ARG A 41 -14.34 -4.73 -1.00
N ALA A 42 -13.75 -5.63 -0.23
CA ALA A 42 -13.57 -5.45 1.20
C ALA A 42 -12.79 -4.17 1.55
N THR A 43 -11.76 -3.84 0.77
CA THR A 43 -10.98 -2.60 0.96
C THR A 43 -11.85 -1.36 0.87
N LYS A 44 -12.70 -1.24 -0.17
CA LYS A 44 -13.61 -0.11 -0.34
C LYS A 44 -14.67 -0.09 0.76
N GLU A 45 -15.29 -1.23 1.06
CA GLU A 45 -16.30 -1.35 2.13
C GLU A 45 -15.75 -0.96 3.51
N TRP A 46 -14.50 -1.31 3.82
CA TRP A 46 -13.90 -0.97 5.10
C TRP A 46 -13.54 0.52 5.20
N LEU A 47 -13.04 1.12 4.13
CA LEU A 47 -12.85 2.57 4.07
C LEU A 47 -14.17 3.31 4.29
N GLU A 48 -15.23 2.91 3.58
CA GLU A 48 -16.57 3.52 3.70
C GLU A 48 -17.15 3.38 5.12
N LYS A 49 -16.98 2.21 5.76
CA LYS A 49 -17.38 1.99 7.16
C LYS A 49 -16.64 2.89 8.15
N ARG A 50 -15.43 3.31 7.80
CA ARG A 50 -14.63 4.28 8.57
C ARG A 50 -14.89 5.73 8.14
N GLY A 51 -15.92 5.99 7.33
CA GLY A 51 -16.31 7.31 6.86
C GLY A 51 -15.47 7.90 5.76
N VAL A 52 -14.62 7.09 5.09
CA VAL A 52 -13.73 7.53 4.00
C VAL A 52 -14.23 7.00 2.67
N THR A 53 -14.56 7.89 1.75
CA THR A 53 -14.94 7.56 0.37
C THR A 53 -13.78 7.81 -0.60
N CYS A 54 -13.83 7.18 -1.79
CA CYS A 54 -12.87 7.51 -2.86
C CYS A 54 -12.91 8.99 -3.25
N SER A 55 -14.07 9.64 -3.15
CA SER A 55 -14.21 11.08 -3.41
C SER A 55 -13.44 11.92 -2.39
N ASN A 56 -13.48 11.58 -1.10
CA ASN A 56 -12.69 12.28 -0.09
C ASN A 56 -11.19 12.20 -0.39
N ILE A 57 -10.70 11.02 -0.81
CA ILE A 57 -9.30 10.85 -1.17
C ILE A 57 -8.97 11.60 -2.48
N ALA A 58 -9.90 11.66 -3.43
CA ALA A 58 -9.74 12.43 -4.65
C ALA A 58 -9.66 13.95 -4.39
N GLU A 59 -10.42 14.47 -3.42
CA GLU A 59 -10.32 15.86 -2.96
C GLU A 59 -8.93 16.18 -2.40
N LEU A 60 -8.34 15.27 -1.62
CA LEU A 60 -6.96 15.38 -1.13
C LEU A 60 -5.95 15.34 -2.28
N THR A 61 -6.16 14.45 -3.25
CA THR A 61 -5.32 14.35 -4.46
C THR A 61 -5.38 15.64 -5.28
N TYR A 62 -6.58 16.20 -5.44
CA TYR A 62 -6.78 17.49 -6.10
C TYR A 62 -6.08 18.62 -5.35
N PHE A 63 -6.21 18.66 -4.03
CA PHE A 63 -5.52 19.63 -3.17
C PHE A 63 -4.00 19.63 -3.40
N LEU A 64 -3.40 18.43 -3.55
CA LEU A 64 -1.96 18.28 -3.78
C LEU A 64 -1.50 18.72 -5.19
N GLN A 65 -2.36 18.67 -6.21
CA GLN A 65 -1.93 18.83 -7.60
C GLN A 65 -2.53 20.02 -8.35
N LYS A 66 -3.58 20.65 -7.83
CA LYS A 66 -4.30 21.75 -8.53
C LYS A 66 -3.41 22.92 -8.93
N ASP A 67 -2.39 23.23 -8.13
CA ASP A 67 -1.50 24.37 -8.35
C ASP A 67 -0.35 24.03 -9.34
N TYR A 68 -0.12 22.74 -9.59
CA TYR A 68 0.92 22.24 -10.50
C TYR A 68 0.39 21.83 -11.87
N ILE A 69 -0.89 21.49 -11.96
CA ILE A 69 -1.50 20.99 -13.19
C ILE A 69 -2.70 21.87 -13.57
N PRO A 70 -2.51 22.86 -14.45
CA PRO A 70 -3.60 23.69 -14.93
C PRO A 70 -4.70 22.86 -15.60
N GLY A 71 -5.96 23.08 -15.19
CA GLY A 71 -7.10 22.38 -15.74
C GLY A 71 -7.30 20.95 -15.22
N LEU A 72 -6.62 20.57 -14.12
CA LEU A 72 -6.87 19.30 -13.45
C LEU A 72 -8.34 19.19 -13.05
N LYS A 73 -8.95 18.05 -13.36
CA LYS A 73 -10.34 17.76 -13.05
C LYS A 73 -10.45 16.73 -11.92
N MET A 74 -11.53 16.82 -11.16
CA MET A 74 -11.80 15.88 -10.06
C MET A 74 -11.96 14.43 -10.54
N GLU A 75 -12.49 14.22 -11.74
CA GLU A 75 -12.63 12.90 -12.34
C GLU A 75 -11.27 12.23 -12.57
N GLN A 76 -10.23 13.00 -12.93
CA GLN A 76 -8.87 12.50 -13.10
C GLN A 76 -8.24 12.10 -11.75
N CYS A 77 -8.56 12.86 -10.70
CA CYS A 77 -8.14 12.52 -9.34
C CYS A 77 -8.81 11.23 -8.87
N LEU A 78 -10.11 11.09 -9.09
CA LEU A 78 -10.87 9.88 -8.72
C LEU A 78 -10.36 8.64 -9.47
N GLU A 79 -10.15 8.74 -10.80
CA GLU A 79 -9.54 7.66 -11.60
C GLU A 79 -8.19 7.24 -11.03
N SER A 80 -7.38 8.21 -10.62
CA SER A 80 -6.05 7.94 -10.09
C SER A 80 -6.11 7.25 -8.72
N VAL A 81 -7.01 7.67 -7.84
CA VAL A 81 -7.27 7.02 -6.54
C VAL A 81 -7.74 5.58 -6.75
N GLU A 82 -8.67 5.34 -7.67
CA GLU A 82 -9.14 3.99 -7.97
C GLU A 82 -8.03 3.08 -8.50
N ALA A 83 -7.14 3.62 -9.35
CA ALA A 83 -5.99 2.88 -9.85
C ALA A 83 -4.97 2.54 -8.75
N VAL A 84 -4.79 3.41 -7.74
CA VAL A 84 -3.96 3.13 -6.56
C VAL A 84 -4.61 2.03 -5.72
N LEU A 85 -5.89 2.13 -5.43
CA LEU A 85 -6.66 1.14 -4.66
C LEU A 85 -6.82 -0.21 -5.38
N ALA A 86 -6.59 -0.27 -6.69
CA ALA A 86 -6.61 -1.52 -7.43
C ALA A 86 -5.36 -2.40 -7.19
N LYS A 87 -4.28 -1.83 -6.62
CA LYS A 87 -3.07 -2.59 -6.32
C LYS A 87 -3.23 -3.43 -5.06
N ARG A 88 -2.81 -4.70 -5.14
CA ARG A 88 -2.94 -5.65 -4.03
C ARG A 88 -2.16 -5.23 -2.80
N GLU A 89 -0.99 -4.66 -2.97
CA GLU A 89 -0.13 -4.18 -1.88
C GLU A 89 -0.83 -3.05 -1.12
N VAL A 90 -1.48 -2.13 -1.82
CA VAL A 90 -2.27 -1.04 -1.23
C VAL A 90 -3.47 -1.61 -0.45
N GLN A 91 -4.21 -2.55 -1.05
CA GLN A 91 -5.34 -3.20 -0.40
C GLN A 91 -4.92 -3.89 0.91
N ASN A 92 -3.79 -4.58 0.90
CA ASN A 92 -3.26 -5.25 2.08
C ASN A 92 -2.90 -4.25 3.19
N ALA A 93 -2.26 -3.13 2.85
CA ALA A 93 -1.93 -2.08 3.82
C ALA A 93 -3.20 -1.45 4.42
N VAL A 94 -4.18 -1.09 3.59
CA VAL A 94 -5.47 -0.53 4.03
C VAL A 94 -6.19 -1.47 5.00
N LEU A 95 -6.36 -2.74 4.62
CA LEU A 95 -7.06 -3.71 5.47
C LEU A 95 -6.31 -3.98 6.78
N THR A 96 -4.98 -3.99 6.74
CA THR A 96 -4.15 -4.20 7.94
C THR A 96 -4.29 -3.04 8.91
N GLY A 97 -4.13 -1.79 8.45
CA GLY A 97 -4.22 -0.61 9.32
C GLY A 97 -5.62 -0.44 9.92
N ILE A 98 -6.68 -0.54 9.09
CA ILE A 98 -8.05 -0.46 9.59
C ILE A 98 -8.33 -1.55 10.63
N GLN A 99 -7.82 -2.77 10.43
CA GLN A 99 -8.01 -3.85 11.40
C GLN A 99 -7.30 -3.58 12.72
N LEU A 100 -6.10 -2.99 12.69
CA LEU A 100 -5.36 -2.63 13.90
C LEU A 100 -6.09 -1.51 14.67
N ASP A 101 -6.60 -0.49 13.99
CA ASP A 101 -7.42 0.56 14.61
C ASP A 101 -8.66 -0.03 15.29
N ILE A 102 -9.39 -0.94 14.61
CA ILE A 102 -10.56 -1.62 15.18
C ILE A 102 -10.19 -2.45 16.41
N LEU A 103 -9.10 -3.20 16.36
CA LEU A 103 -8.65 -4.02 17.49
C LEU A 103 -8.24 -3.17 18.69
N ALA A 104 -7.66 -2.00 18.47
CA ALA A 104 -7.35 -1.03 19.52
C ALA A 104 -8.63 -0.46 20.14
N GLU A 105 -9.64 -0.07 19.34
CA GLU A 105 -10.96 0.37 19.83
C GLU A 105 -11.64 -0.68 20.71
N GLU A 106 -11.49 -1.96 20.35
CA GLU A 106 -12.09 -3.08 21.06
C GLU A 106 -11.25 -3.58 22.26
N GLY A 107 -10.08 -2.96 22.53
CA GLY A 107 -9.18 -3.38 23.61
C GLY A 107 -8.61 -4.79 23.42
N LYS A 108 -8.40 -5.21 22.17
CA LYS A 108 -7.99 -6.58 21.79
C LYS A 108 -6.53 -6.72 21.41
N LEU A 109 -5.77 -5.65 21.42
CA LEU A 109 -4.33 -5.72 21.26
C LEU A 109 -3.66 -6.11 22.58
N MET A 110 -2.47 -6.68 22.49
CA MET A 110 -1.69 -7.01 23.68
C MET A 110 -0.92 -5.78 24.16
N SER A 111 -0.86 -5.57 25.51
CA SER A 111 0.02 -4.55 26.10
C SER A 111 1.50 -4.87 25.84
N PRO A 112 2.36 -3.88 25.53
CA PRO A 112 2.08 -2.43 25.52
C PRO A 112 1.54 -1.89 24.17
N LEU A 113 1.32 -2.72 23.16
CA LEU A 113 0.86 -2.28 21.84
C LEU A 113 -0.56 -1.67 21.91
N GLN A 114 -1.41 -2.16 22.80
CA GLN A 114 -2.75 -1.61 23.02
C GLN A 114 -2.68 -0.11 23.33
N GLU A 115 -1.86 0.24 24.30
CA GLU A 115 -1.71 1.61 24.77
C GLU A 115 -1.07 2.52 23.70
N MET A 116 -0.10 2.00 22.94
CA MET A 116 0.56 2.73 21.86
C MET A 116 -0.43 3.11 20.76
N VAL A 117 -1.20 2.15 20.26
CA VAL A 117 -2.14 2.37 19.15
C VAL A 117 -3.36 3.16 19.62
N GLU A 118 -3.90 2.86 20.80
CA GLU A 118 -5.07 3.54 21.34
C GLU A 118 -4.85 5.04 21.57
N ASN A 119 -3.63 5.43 21.97
CA ASN A 119 -3.28 6.81 22.30
C ASN A 119 -2.55 7.53 21.17
N ASP A 120 -2.35 6.87 20.02
CA ASP A 120 -1.58 7.41 18.90
C ASP A 120 -0.25 7.96 19.42
N GLU A 121 0.60 7.03 19.94
CA GLU A 121 1.86 7.38 20.60
C GLU A 121 2.86 7.92 19.59
N SER A 122 3.35 9.13 19.84
CA SER A 122 4.13 9.93 18.88
C SER A 122 5.46 9.31 18.41
N LEU A 123 5.94 8.28 19.06
CA LEU A 123 7.17 7.54 18.69
C LEU A 123 6.85 6.12 18.19
N TYR A 124 5.58 5.78 18.00
CA TYR A 124 5.16 4.47 17.52
C TYR A 124 5.69 4.20 16.10
N GLY A 125 5.44 5.11 15.15
CA GLY A 125 6.04 5.15 13.81
C GLY A 125 5.71 3.98 12.88
N CYS A 126 4.99 2.96 13.35
CA CYS A 126 4.60 1.83 12.50
C CYS A 126 3.42 2.16 11.58
N ASP A 127 2.61 3.11 11.95
CA ASP A 127 1.53 3.73 11.20
C ASP A 127 2.06 4.42 9.94
N GLU A 128 3.05 5.30 10.10
CA GLU A 128 3.74 5.95 8.98
C GLU A 128 4.49 4.92 8.11
N ILE A 129 5.14 3.91 8.70
CA ILE A 129 5.83 2.87 7.92
C ILE A 129 4.84 2.06 7.09
N LEU A 130 3.66 1.74 7.62
CA LEU A 130 2.61 1.07 6.85
C LEU A 130 2.11 1.97 5.71
N ALA A 131 1.89 3.25 5.95
CA ALA A 131 1.54 4.25 4.94
C ALA A 131 2.64 4.40 3.88
N LEU A 132 3.91 4.46 4.29
CA LEU A 132 5.07 4.52 3.38
C LEU A 132 5.19 3.28 2.50
N SER A 133 4.71 2.11 2.91
CA SER A 133 4.64 0.93 2.04
C SER A 133 3.78 1.15 0.79
N ILE A 134 2.73 1.99 0.89
CA ILE A 134 1.90 2.42 -0.24
C ILE A 134 2.67 3.42 -1.11
N VAL A 135 3.23 4.45 -0.48
CA VAL A 135 3.94 5.56 -1.16
C VAL A 135 5.16 5.07 -1.92
N ASN A 136 5.89 4.10 -1.37
CA ASN A 136 7.10 3.54 -1.97
C ASN A 136 6.89 3.01 -3.40
N VAL A 137 5.67 2.60 -3.74
CA VAL A 137 5.32 2.14 -5.10
C VAL A 137 5.35 3.29 -6.13
N TYR A 138 5.30 4.56 -5.67
CA TYR A 138 5.08 5.75 -6.51
C TYR A 138 6.24 6.75 -6.50
N GLY A 139 7.35 6.42 -5.88
CA GLY A 139 8.60 7.18 -5.94
C GLY A 139 8.61 8.51 -5.17
N SER A 140 9.60 9.37 -5.48
CA SER A 140 9.94 10.56 -4.70
C SER A 140 8.83 11.59 -4.60
N ILE A 141 8.04 11.80 -5.66
CA ILE A 141 6.89 12.72 -5.65
C ILE A 141 5.87 12.26 -4.60
N GLY A 142 5.63 10.93 -4.53
CA GLY A 142 4.76 10.35 -3.52
C GLY A 142 5.23 10.65 -2.10
N PHE A 143 6.51 10.46 -1.79
CA PHE A 143 7.09 10.73 -0.47
C PHE A 143 6.97 12.21 -0.07
N THR A 144 7.30 13.14 -0.98
CA THR A 144 7.20 14.58 -0.72
C THR A 144 5.75 14.98 -0.44
N ASN A 145 4.81 14.49 -1.26
CA ASN A 145 3.40 14.79 -1.09
C ASN A 145 2.81 14.16 0.19
N PHE A 146 3.25 12.96 0.57
CA PHE A 146 2.84 12.34 1.82
C PHE A 146 3.27 13.16 3.03
N GLY A 147 4.55 13.52 3.15
CA GLY A 147 5.01 14.35 4.27
C GLY A 147 4.35 15.74 4.32
N TYR A 148 3.98 16.30 3.16
CA TYR A 148 3.26 17.58 3.12
C TYR A 148 1.81 17.44 3.59
N ILE A 149 1.07 16.47 3.05
CA ILE A 149 -0.35 16.29 3.39
C ILE A 149 -0.54 15.79 4.82
N ASP A 150 0.37 14.96 5.31
CA ASP A 150 0.41 14.50 6.68
C ASP A 150 0.57 15.66 7.66
N LYS A 151 1.48 16.58 7.39
CA LYS A 151 1.66 17.79 8.18
C LYS A 151 0.46 18.73 8.14
N MET A 152 -0.20 18.87 6.98
CA MET A 152 -1.29 19.83 6.77
C MET A 152 -2.65 19.30 7.21
N LYS A 153 -2.83 17.98 7.18
CA LYS A 153 -4.08 17.26 7.54
C LYS A 153 -5.36 17.91 6.98
N PRO A 154 -5.44 18.26 5.66
CA PRO A 154 -6.61 18.96 5.09
C PRO A 154 -7.82 18.00 4.94
N GLY A 155 -9.00 18.58 4.76
CA GLY A 155 -10.21 17.86 4.39
C GLY A 155 -10.57 16.74 5.36
N ILE A 156 -10.77 15.52 4.83
CA ILE A 156 -11.13 14.36 5.66
C ILE A 156 -10.03 14.02 6.70
N LEU A 157 -8.76 14.32 6.44
CA LEU A 157 -7.67 14.06 7.39
C LEU A 157 -7.83 14.84 8.69
N THR A 158 -8.41 16.04 8.66
CA THR A 158 -8.72 16.79 9.88
C THR A 158 -9.66 16.00 10.81
N LYS A 159 -10.64 15.30 10.23
CA LYS A 159 -11.58 14.48 10.99
C LYS A 159 -10.96 13.18 11.48
N LEU A 160 -10.14 12.54 10.66
CA LEU A 160 -9.46 11.30 11.02
C LEU A 160 -8.41 11.52 12.11
N ASN A 161 -7.77 12.69 12.14
CA ASN A 161 -6.79 13.07 13.17
C ASN A 161 -7.43 13.60 14.47
N ASP A 162 -8.77 13.52 14.61
CA ASP A 162 -9.46 13.92 15.85
C ASP A 162 -9.34 12.81 16.90
N LYS A 163 -8.46 13.02 17.88
CA LYS A 163 -8.20 12.10 19.00
C LYS A 163 -9.37 11.94 19.96
N HIS A 164 -10.36 12.84 19.90
CA HIS A 164 -11.56 12.84 20.75
C HIS A 164 -12.77 12.19 20.06
N GLY A 165 -12.61 11.73 18.81
CA GLY A 165 -13.63 11.05 18.05
C GLY A 165 -14.03 9.68 18.62
N GLU A 166 -15.16 9.16 18.15
CA GLU A 166 -15.67 7.84 18.52
C GLU A 166 -14.74 6.69 18.07
N HIS A 167 -13.98 6.93 17.02
CA HIS A 167 -13.11 5.94 16.40
C HIS A 167 -11.62 6.28 16.56
N LYS A 168 -10.79 5.27 16.63
CA LYS A 168 -9.33 5.40 16.56
C LYS A 168 -8.86 5.29 15.11
N HIS A 169 -7.98 6.18 14.71
CA HIS A 169 -7.50 6.27 13.32
C HIS A 169 -5.97 6.39 13.25
N THR A 170 -5.27 5.78 14.21
CA THR A 170 -3.80 5.82 14.28
C THR A 170 -3.12 5.37 12.99
N PHE A 171 -3.72 4.39 12.29
CA PHE A 171 -3.24 3.95 10.98
C PHE A 171 -4.00 4.59 9.81
N LEU A 172 -5.30 4.83 9.98
CA LEU A 172 -6.16 5.17 8.85
C LEU A 172 -5.88 6.55 8.27
N ASP A 173 -5.59 7.55 9.09
CA ASP A 173 -5.32 8.91 8.61
C ASP A 173 -4.06 8.95 7.73
N ASP A 174 -2.98 8.28 8.14
CA ASP A 174 -1.76 8.15 7.36
C ASP A 174 -1.95 7.34 6.07
N ILE A 175 -2.71 6.24 6.13
CA ILE A 175 -3.05 5.43 4.96
C ILE A 175 -3.82 6.26 3.94
N VAL A 176 -4.79 7.06 4.36
CA VAL A 176 -5.58 7.93 3.49
C VAL A 176 -4.69 9.01 2.86
N GLY A 177 -3.80 9.61 3.64
CA GLY A 177 -2.78 10.54 3.15
C GLY A 177 -1.84 9.89 2.12
N ALA A 178 -1.39 8.66 2.39
CA ALA A 178 -0.52 7.91 1.48
C ALA A 178 -1.20 7.55 0.15
N ILE A 179 -2.49 7.19 0.17
CA ILE A 179 -3.24 6.91 -1.07
C ILE A 179 -3.36 8.19 -1.89
N ALA A 180 -3.70 9.33 -1.27
CA ALA A 180 -3.80 10.62 -1.95
C ALA A 180 -2.46 11.07 -2.54
N ALA A 181 -1.37 10.94 -1.80
CA ALA A 181 -0.01 11.25 -2.26
C ALA A 181 0.43 10.34 -3.43
N SER A 182 0.08 9.08 -3.37
CA SER A 182 0.35 8.11 -4.44
C SER A 182 -0.45 8.41 -5.71
N ALA A 183 -1.73 8.73 -5.56
CA ALA A 183 -2.57 9.15 -6.68
C ALA A 183 -2.08 10.44 -7.33
N SER A 184 -1.63 11.39 -6.52
CA SER A 184 -1.00 12.63 -6.93
C SER A 184 0.29 12.39 -7.74
N SER A 185 1.18 11.52 -7.25
CA SER A 185 2.40 11.13 -7.98
C SER A 185 2.08 10.50 -9.34
N ARG A 186 1.08 9.62 -9.39
CA ARG A 186 0.63 8.99 -10.64
C ARG A 186 0.13 10.02 -11.67
N ILE A 187 -0.60 11.04 -11.23
CA ILE A 187 -1.07 12.12 -12.12
C ILE A 187 0.13 12.93 -12.64
N ALA A 188 1.08 13.28 -11.79
CA ALA A 188 2.27 14.04 -12.17
C ALA A 188 3.10 13.29 -13.23
N HIS A 189 3.34 12.00 -13.05
CA HIS A 189 4.07 11.17 -14.03
C HIS A 189 3.33 11.08 -15.37
N ARG A 190 2.03 10.83 -15.37
CA ARG A 190 1.22 10.81 -16.63
C ARG A 190 1.28 12.16 -17.35
N LYS A 191 1.26 13.26 -16.61
CA LYS A 191 1.37 14.59 -17.21
C LYS A 191 2.73 14.83 -17.85
N GLN A 192 3.79 14.36 -17.24
CA GLN A 192 5.14 14.42 -17.81
C GLN A 192 5.22 13.62 -19.13
N GLU A 193 4.72 12.40 -19.15
CA GLU A 193 4.65 11.56 -20.34
C GLU A 193 3.87 12.23 -21.48
N GLU A 194 2.75 12.91 -21.18
CA GLU A 194 1.97 13.65 -22.17
C GLU A 194 2.74 14.85 -22.77
N VAL A 195 3.59 15.50 -21.97
CA VAL A 195 4.42 16.63 -22.44
C VAL A 195 5.54 16.14 -23.33
N GLU A 196 6.21 15.07 -22.93
CA GLU A 196 7.31 14.46 -23.69
C GLU A 196 6.82 13.95 -25.05
N SER A 197 5.65 13.27 -25.09
CA SER A 197 5.08 12.72 -26.32
C SER A 197 4.59 13.80 -27.33
N LYS A 198 4.41 15.05 -26.89
CA LYS A 198 4.01 16.17 -27.75
C LYS A 198 5.19 17.01 -28.24
N GLY A 199 6.38 16.79 -27.66
CA GLY A 199 7.63 17.48 -28.01
C GLY A 199 8.44 16.77 -29.10
N GLU A 200 8.01 15.55 -29.50
CA GLU A 200 8.55 14.82 -30.66
C GLU A 200 7.68 15.09 -31.89
#